data_ec3b1a273457b52469c4e703ab11d8b1
#
_entry.id   ec3b1a273457b52469c4e703ab11d8b1
#
_cell.length_a   1.000
_cell.length_b   1.000
_cell.length_c   1.000
_cell.angle_alpha   90.00
_cell.angle_beta   90.00
_cell.angle_gamma   90.00
#
_symmetry.space_group_name_H-M   'P 1'
#
loop_
_entity.id
_entity.type
_entity.pdbx_description
1 polymer ?
#
loop_
_entity_poly.entity_id
_entity_poly.type
_entity_poly.pdbx_seq_one_letter_code
_entity_poly.pdbx_strand_id
1 'polypeptide(L)'
;MKILFIAPRYSGGIGGHAARVAEKLQEYGFDVKLMHAPHLPIKKLKNPSFVLLSSLKAIIGNERYDIVHAFNVPSAFAMKYTKSKKKVLSIHGIYSEQVNALHSKTIATAAKITESKVLDWADKLTTDSKIVKKMYKEKLNVDFEFFYAPLDIKKFSKLKNIEKKEKQVIFIGRDSFEKGIDILKKIETKINGKVVYCTNTKWDYAMENLKASTILVVPSRMESIPQVIKEAFYLKIPIIATNVGGIPELITNDKTGILIPPNDPEILQNSINELLADNKKSKILANNGYEFVINNLTWEILLPKYVKFYEDLVNS
;
A
#
# COMPACT_ATOMS: atom_id res chain seq x y z
N MET A 1 -24.76 9.73 6.21
CA MET A 1 -24.42 8.33 5.91
C MET A 1 -23.49 7.84 7.01
N LYS A 2 -23.79 6.68 7.60
CA LYS A 2 -23.07 6.10 8.73
C LYS A 2 -22.25 4.88 8.27
N ILE A 3 -20.93 4.96 8.38
CA ILE A 3 -20.01 3.95 7.84
C ILE A 3 -19.15 3.37 8.96
N LEU A 4 -18.96 2.05 8.99
CA LEU A 4 -17.99 1.40 9.87
C LEU A 4 -16.82 0.86 9.06
N PHE A 5 -15.60 1.25 9.41
CA PHE A 5 -14.37 0.69 8.85
C PHE A 5 -13.77 -0.34 9.79
N ILE A 6 -13.33 -1.47 9.23
CA ILE A 6 -12.75 -2.58 9.98
C ILE A 6 -11.36 -2.92 9.42
N ALA A 7 -10.33 -2.76 10.26
CA ALA A 7 -8.96 -3.16 9.98
C ALA A 7 -8.27 -3.64 11.27
N PRO A 8 -7.26 -4.53 11.21
CA PRO A 8 -6.58 -5.05 12.40
C PRO A 8 -5.86 -3.97 13.23
N ARG A 9 -5.44 -2.91 12.59
CA ARG A 9 -4.85 -1.69 13.19
C ARG A 9 -4.92 -0.55 12.19
N TYR A 10 -4.85 0.69 12.69
CA TYR A 10 -4.97 1.89 11.85
C TYR A 10 -3.65 2.67 11.72
N SER A 11 -2.52 1.96 11.79
CA SER A 11 -1.19 2.53 11.61
C SER A 11 -0.40 1.74 10.56
N GLY A 12 0.17 2.45 9.60
CA GLY A 12 0.95 1.86 8.49
C GLY A 12 0.13 0.96 7.54
N GLY A 13 0.66 0.68 6.37
CA GLY A 13 0.07 -0.23 5.38
C GLY A 13 -1.44 -0.02 5.14
N ILE A 14 -2.16 -1.13 5.03
CA ILE A 14 -3.61 -1.17 4.75
C ILE A 14 -4.43 -0.45 5.82
N GLY A 15 -4.12 -0.67 7.10
CA GLY A 15 -4.86 -0.02 8.19
C GLY A 15 -4.62 1.49 8.25
N GLY A 16 -3.42 1.95 7.95
CA GLY A 16 -3.15 3.38 7.82
C GLY A 16 -3.85 3.99 6.60
N HIS A 17 -4.03 3.22 5.51
CA HIS A 17 -4.87 3.63 4.39
C HIS A 17 -6.33 3.78 4.84
N ALA A 18 -6.90 2.77 5.51
CA ALA A 18 -8.27 2.82 6.02
C ALA A 18 -8.50 4.05 6.93
N ALA A 19 -7.55 4.34 7.84
CA ALA A 19 -7.65 5.51 8.72
C ALA A 19 -7.69 6.83 7.93
N ARG A 20 -6.82 6.99 6.91
CA ARG A 20 -6.81 8.20 6.08
C ARG A 20 -8.08 8.36 5.24
N VAL A 21 -8.60 7.26 4.69
CA VAL A 21 -9.89 7.30 3.97
C VAL A 21 -11.01 7.73 4.93
N ALA A 22 -11.04 7.17 6.15
CA ALA A 22 -12.03 7.53 7.16
C ALA A 22 -11.95 9.03 7.52
N GLU A 23 -10.74 9.54 7.78
CA GLU A 23 -10.49 10.96 8.08
C GLU A 23 -11.02 11.87 6.96
N LYS A 24 -10.73 11.54 5.70
CA LYS A 24 -11.17 12.34 4.55
C LYS A 24 -12.67 12.29 4.30
N LEU A 25 -13.30 11.16 4.54
CA LEU A 25 -14.75 11.04 4.46
C LEU A 25 -15.46 11.77 5.62
N GLN A 26 -14.84 11.78 6.82
CA GLN A 26 -15.33 12.58 7.95
C GLN A 26 -15.19 14.09 7.66
N GLU A 27 -14.06 14.55 7.10
CA GLU A 27 -13.90 15.94 6.65
C GLU A 27 -14.95 16.34 5.59
N TYR A 28 -15.40 15.38 4.77
CA TYR A 28 -16.47 15.57 3.77
C TYR A 28 -17.88 15.60 4.40
N GLY A 29 -18.05 15.10 5.62
CA GLY A 29 -19.32 15.13 6.35
C GLY A 29 -19.99 13.75 6.56
N PHE A 30 -19.31 12.64 6.29
CA PHE A 30 -19.82 11.31 6.61
C PHE A 30 -19.53 10.92 8.06
N ASP A 31 -20.46 10.21 8.71
CA ASP A 31 -20.25 9.62 10.05
C ASP A 31 -19.45 8.30 9.89
N VAL A 32 -18.12 8.39 9.90
CA VAL A 32 -17.26 7.21 9.75
C VAL A 32 -16.68 6.81 11.09
N LYS A 33 -16.94 5.56 11.50
CA LYS A 33 -16.38 4.96 12.72
C LYS A 33 -15.31 3.93 12.38
N LEU A 34 -14.30 3.82 13.24
CA LEU A 34 -13.25 2.80 13.14
C LEU A 34 -13.51 1.72 14.20
N MET A 35 -13.59 0.45 13.79
CA MET A 35 -13.69 -0.67 14.72
C MET A 35 -12.33 -0.96 15.34
N HIS A 36 -12.13 -0.58 16.59
CA HIS A 36 -10.97 -1.00 17.37
C HIS A 36 -11.26 -2.35 18.03
N ALA A 37 -10.54 -3.38 17.66
CA ALA A 37 -10.58 -4.69 18.27
C ALA A 37 -9.19 -5.09 18.78
N PRO A 38 -9.07 -5.63 20.01
CA PRO A 38 -7.79 -6.10 20.51
C PRO A 38 -7.30 -7.31 19.73
N HIS A 39 -6.01 -7.55 19.75
CA HIS A 39 -5.39 -8.76 19.23
C HIS A 39 -4.17 -9.11 20.08
N LEU A 40 -3.84 -10.39 20.15
CA LEU A 40 -2.66 -10.85 20.87
C LEU A 40 -1.39 -10.39 20.12
N PRO A 41 -0.37 -9.85 20.82
CA PRO A 41 0.85 -9.34 20.17
C PRO A 41 1.79 -10.47 19.68
N ILE A 42 1.37 -11.71 19.72
CA ILE A 42 2.13 -12.89 19.28
C ILE A 42 1.97 -13.06 17.77
N LYS A 43 3.09 -13.09 17.03
CA LYS A 43 3.13 -13.07 15.55
C LYS A 43 2.18 -14.09 14.89
N LYS A 44 2.13 -15.34 15.38
CA LYS A 44 1.27 -16.41 14.84
C LYS A 44 -0.20 -16.30 15.26
N LEU A 45 -0.51 -15.66 16.39
CA LEU A 45 -1.86 -15.55 16.95
C LEU A 45 -2.54 -14.21 16.65
N LYS A 46 -1.81 -13.26 16.07
CA LYS A 46 -2.30 -11.91 15.81
C LYS A 46 -3.57 -11.88 14.95
N ASN A 47 -3.54 -12.49 13.78
CA ASN A 47 -4.70 -12.51 12.88
C ASN A 47 -5.83 -13.41 13.44
N PRO A 48 -5.61 -14.64 13.92
CA PRO A 48 -6.66 -15.45 14.53
C PRO A 48 -7.36 -14.77 15.72
N SER A 49 -6.60 -14.16 16.64
CA SER A 49 -7.20 -13.46 17.79
C SER A 49 -7.98 -12.22 17.36
N PHE A 50 -7.48 -11.45 16.37
CA PHE A 50 -8.22 -10.34 15.80
C PHE A 50 -9.55 -10.80 15.19
N VAL A 51 -9.54 -11.86 14.37
CA VAL A 51 -10.75 -12.43 13.76
C VAL A 51 -11.77 -12.79 14.85
N LEU A 52 -11.35 -13.52 15.90
CA LEU A 52 -12.25 -13.92 16.98
C LEU A 52 -12.84 -12.71 17.71
N LEU A 53 -11.98 -11.84 18.23
CA LEU A 53 -12.38 -10.73 19.08
C LEU A 53 -13.19 -9.65 18.32
N SER A 54 -12.82 -9.38 17.07
CA SER A 54 -13.58 -8.43 16.23
C SER A 54 -14.95 -8.99 15.83
N SER A 55 -15.04 -10.31 15.56
CA SER A 55 -16.32 -10.97 15.26
C SER A 55 -17.24 -10.98 16.47
N LEU A 56 -16.74 -11.30 17.66
CA LEU A 56 -17.52 -11.21 18.91
C LEU A 56 -18.04 -9.78 19.15
N LYS A 57 -17.16 -8.77 18.96
CA LYS A 57 -17.57 -7.37 19.06
C LYS A 57 -18.65 -7.01 18.06
N ALA A 58 -18.59 -7.52 16.84
CA ALA A 58 -19.59 -7.31 15.80
C ALA A 58 -20.94 -7.96 16.14
N ILE A 59 -20.91 -9.19 16.71
CA ILE A 59 -22.12 -9.93 17.09
C ILE A 59 -22.85 -9.26 18.25
N ILE A 60 -22.10 -8.83 19.28
CA ILE A 60 -22.68 -8.20 20.49
C ILE A 60 -23.14 -6.77 20.19
N GLY A 61 -22.55 -6.12 19.18
CA GLY A 61 -22.86 -4.75 18.80
C GLY A 61 -24.30 -4.58 18.29
N ASN A 62 -25.04 -3.60 18.84
CA ASN A 62 -26.42 -3.31 18.41
C ASN A 62 -26.51 -2.18 17.38
N GLU A 63 -25.40 -1.52 17.11
CA GLU A 63 -25.35 -0.39 16.18
C GLU A 63 -25.56 -0.86 14.72
N ARG A 64 -26.37 -0.09 13.98
CA ARG A 64 -26.61 -0.32 12.56
C ARG A 64 -25.89 0.72 11.72
N TYR A 65 -25.34 0.28 10.60
CA TYR A 65 -24.58 1.12 9.66
C TYR A 65 -25.24 1.11 8.28
N ASP A 66 -25.08 2.18 7.52
CA ASP A 66 -25.44 2.15 6.11
C ASP A 66 -24.45 1.26 5.36
N ILE A 67 -23.14 1.42 5.65
CA ILE A 67 -22.08 0.63 5.03
C ILE A 67 -21.12 0.09 6.10
N VAL A 68 -20.69 -1.15 5.96
CA VAL A 68 -19.50 -1.72 6.64
C VAL A 68 -18.43 -2.01 5.62
N HIS A 69 -17.23 -1.48 5.81
CA HIS A 69 -16.10 -1.67 4.91
C HIS A 69 -14.93 -2.36 5.63
N ALA A 70 -14.62 -3.58 5.24
CA ALA A 70 -13.47 -4.36 5.73
C ALA A 70 -12.28 -4.19 4.79
N PHE A 71 -11.07 -3.99 5.33
CA PHE A 71 -9.86 -3.67 4.55
C PHE A 71 -8.90 -4.84 4.37
N ASN A 72 -9.29 -6.05 4.66
CA ASN A 72 -8.54 -7.29 4.36
C ASN A 72 -9.38 -8.53 4.69
N VAL A 73 -8.90 -9.71 4.30
CA VAL A 73 -9.55 -11.00 4.57
C VAL A 73 -9.85 -11.22 6.07
N PRO A 74 -8.93 -10.99 7.03
CA PRO A 74 -9.25 -11.11 8.44
C PRO A 74 -10.38 -10.20 8.93
N SER A 75 -10.52 -9.01 8.38
CA SER A 75 -11.57 -8.05 8.77
C SER A 75 -12.95 -8.42 8.21
N ALA A 76 -12.99 -9.22 7.14
CA ALA A 76 -14.24 -9.68 6.53
C ALA A 76 -15.12 -10.50 7.49
N PHE A 77 -14.50 -11.21 8.45
CA PHE A 77 -15.25 -11.95 9.46
C PHE A 77 -16.10 -11.06 10.35
N ALA A 78 -15.54 -9.96 10.85
CA ALA A 78 -16.31 -8.98 11.61
C ALA A 78 -17.36 -8.26 10.73
N MET A 79 -17.01 -7.93 9.48
CA MET A 79 -17.94 -7.38 8.50
C MET A 79 -19.18 -8.28 8.31
N LYS A 80 -18.98 -9.60 8.23
CA LYS A 80 -20.07 -10.57 8.06
C LYS A 80 -21.15 -10.43 9.12
N TYR A 81 -20.74 -10.26 10.38
CA TYR A 81 -21.66 -10.22 11.54
C TYR A 81 -22.13 -8.82 11.91
N THR A 82 -21.53 -7.78 11.36
CA THR A 82 -22.00 -6.41 11.63
C THR A 82 -23.31 -6.12 10.90
N LYS A 83 -24.27 -5.49 11.61
CA LYS A 83 -25.56 -5.07 11.07
C LYS A 83 -25.36 -3.87 10.13
N SER A 84 -25.59 -4.06 8.83
CA SER A 84 -25.47 -2.98 7.82
C SER A 84 -26.38 -3.23 6.64
N LYS A 85 -26.67 -2.16 5.86
CA LYS A 85 -27.39 -2.26 4.59
C LYS A 85 -26.49 -2.84 3.48
N LYS A 86 -25.25 -2.37 3.42
CA LYS A 86 -24.25 -2.79 2.40
C LYS A 86 -22.91 -3.16 3.06
N LYS A 87 -22.21 -4.05 2.41
CA LYS A 87 -20.89 -4.56 2.83
C LYS A 87 -19.87 -4.38 1.73
N VAL A 88 -18.72 -3.83 2.07
CA VAL A 88 -17.58 -3.63 1.15
C VAL A 88 -16.37 -4.36 1.69
N LEU A 89 -15.65 -5.05 0.82
CA LEU A 89 -14.37 -5.69 1.15
C LEU A 89 -13.27 -5.20 0.23
N SER A 90 -12.26 -4.56 0.81
CA SER A 90 -11.02 -4.20 0.10
C SER A 90 -9.97 -5.28 0.20
N ILE A 91 -9.39 -5.64 -0.94
CA ILE A 91 -8.27 -6.59 -1.05
C ILE A 91 -7.08 -5.88 -1.72
N HIS A 92 -5.93 -5.91 -1.04
CA HIS A 92 -4.71 -5.21 -1.46
C HIS A 92 -3.58 -6.17 -1.89
N GLY A 93 -3.94 -7.33 -2.40
CA GLY A 93 -3.03 -8.40 -2.84
C GLY A 93 -3.72 -9.75 -2.75
N ILE A 94 -3.24 -10.78 -3.42
CA ILE A 94 -3.80 -12.11 -3.29
C ILE A 94 -3.38 -12.68 -1.95
N TYR A 95 -4.34 -12.78 -1.04
CA TYR A 95 -4.09 -13.18 0.35
C TYR A 95 -3.49 -14.59 0.44
N SER A 96 -4.00 -15.54 -0.33
CA SER A 96 -3.50 -16.90 -0.36
C SER A 96 -2.06 -17.00 -0.89
N GLU A 97 -1.67 -16.17 -1.86
CA GLU A 97 -0.29 -16.13 -2.36
C GLU A 97 0.67 -15.50 -1.34
N GLN A 98 0.24 -14.45 -0.65
CA GLN A 98 1.01 -13.86 0.45
C GLN A 98 1.21 -14.85 1.60
N VAL A 99 0.17 -15.63 1.93
CA VAL A 99 0.26 -16.69 2.95
C VAL A 99 1.17 -17.83 2.48
N ASN A 100 1.08 -18.24 1.21
CA ASN A 100 1.93 -19.30 0.65
C ASN A 100 3.42 -18.93 0.66
N ALA A 101 3.75 -17.67 0.43
CA ALA A 101 5.13 -17.19 0.49
C ALA A 101 5.75 -17.22 1.92
N LEU A 102 4.91 -17.24 2.96
CA LEU A 102 5.33 -17.10 4.36
C LEU A 102 5.05 -18.33 5.23
N HIS A 103 4.25 -19.30 4.75
CA HIS A 103 3.74 -20.44 5.53
C HIS A 103 3.73 -21.74 4.72
N SER A 104 3.39 -22.86 5.39
CA SER A 104 3.27 -24.18 4.76
C SER A 104 2.13 -24.26 3.73
N LYS A 105 2.22 -25.21 2.79
CA LYS A 105 1.20 -25.46 1.75
C LYS A 105 -0.20 -25.69 2.33
N THR A 106 -0.30 -26.37 3.48
CA THR A 106 -1.58 -26.62 4.16
C THR A 106 -2.26 -25.33 4.60
N ILE A 107 -1.48 -24.41 5.20
CA ILE A 107 -1.99 -23.09 5.62
C ILE A 107 -2.38 -22.24 4.40
N ALA A 108 -1.61 -22.32 3.31
CA ALA A 108 -1.92 -21.63 2.06
C ALA A 108 -3.23 -22.13 1.42
N THR A 109 -3.47 -23.45 1.45
CA THR A 109 -4.74 -24.04 0.96
C THR A 109 -5.93 -23.57 1.80
N ALA A 110 -5.81 -23.58 3.12
CA ALA A 110 -6.85 -23.06 4.01
C ALA A 110 -7.10 -21.54 3.77
N ALA A 111 -6.04 -20.77 3.54
CA ALA A 111 -6.14 -19.38 3.20
C ALA A 111 -6.88 -19.14 1.87
N LYS A 112 -6.62 -19.96 0.86
CA LYS A 112 -7.31 -19.89 -0.44
C LYS A 112 -8.81 -20.16 -0.32
N ILE A 113 -9.20 -21.20 0.43
CA ILE A 113 -10.61 -21.53 0.69
C ILE A 113 -11.28 -20.38 1.46
N THR A 114 -10.59 -19.84 2.48
CA THR A 114 -11.10 -18.71 3.27
C THR A 114 -11.27 -17.48 2.41
N GLU A 115 -10.28 -17.15 1.59
CA GLU A 115 -10.29 -16.00 0.67
C GLU A 115 -11.51 -16.10 -0.27
N SER A 116 -11.71 -17.22 -0.96
CA SER A 116 -12.86 -17.41 -1.84
C SER A 116 -14.20 -17.17 -1.12
N LYS A 117 -14.35 -17.76 0.08
CA LYS A 117 -15.59 -17.62 0.88
C LYS A 117 -15.87 -16.19 1.34
N VAL A 118 -14.86 -15.42 1.71
CA VAL A 118 -15.09 -14.07 2.24
C VAL A 118 -15.45 -13.05 1.15
N LEU A 119 -15.08 -13.33 -0.11
CA LEU A 119 -15.47 -12.49 -1.24
C LEU A 119 -17.00 -12.45 -1.39
N ASP A 120 -17.67 -13.59 -1.19
CA ASP A 120 -19.12 -13.73 -1.30
C ASP A 120 -19.90 -13.01 -0.19
N TRP A 121 -19.23 -12.53 0.86
CA TRP A 121 -19.88 -11.81 1.97
C TRP A 121 -20.03 -10.31 1.73
N ALA A 122 -19.46 -9.81 0.65
CA ALA A 122 -19.47 -8.39 0.31
C ALA A 122 -20.40 -8.10 -0.88
N ASP A 123 -21.17 -7.03 -0.79
CA ASP A 123 -21.96 -6.51 -1.91
C ASP A 123 -21.07 -5.86 -2.98
N LYS A 124 -19.93 -5.31 -2.55
CA LYS A 124 -18.90 -4.74 -3.44
C LYS A 124 -17.50 -5.10 -2.97
N LEU A 125 -16.64 -5.38 -3.94
CA LEU A 125 -15.23 -5.65 -3.75
C LEU A 125 -14.41 -4.50 -4.30
N THR A 126 -13.37 -4.06 -3.56
CA THR A 126 -12.50 -2.97 -3.99
C THR A 126 -11.02 -3.34 -3.88
N THR A 127 -10.18 -2.73 -4.72
CA THR A 127 -8.73 -2.89 -4.68
C THR A 127 -8.03 -1.60 -5.11
N ASP A 128 -6.80 -1.43 -4.68
CA ASP A 128 -5.93 -0.32 -5.09
C ASP A 128 -4.90 -0.70 -6.17
N SER A 129 -5.00 -1.92 -6.71
CA SER A 129 -4.10 -2.45 -7.75
C SER A 129 -4.88 -3.02 -8.93
N LYS A 130 -4.58 -2.55 -10.14
CA LYS A 130 -5.14 -3.09 -11.39
C LYS A 130 -4.69 -4.53 -11.64
N ILE A 131 -3.47 -4.87 -11.26
CA ILE A 131 -2.96 -6.24 -11.33
C ILE A 131 -3.79 -7.17 -10.44
N VAL A 132 -4.08 -6.76 -9.19
CA VAL A 132 -4.93 -7.54 -8.29
C VAL A 132 -6.32 -7.72 -8.88
N LYS A 133 -6.95 -6.65 -9.38
CA LYS A 133 -8.24 -6.72 -10.09
C LYS A 133 -8.19 -7.74 -11.23
N LYS A 134 -7.18 -7.66 -12.11
CA LYS A 134 -6.99 -8.57 -13.24
C LYS A 134 -6.86 -10.03 -12.78
N MET A 135 -6.00 -10.29 -11.79
CA MET A 135 -5.76 -11.65 -11.29
C MET A 135 -7.00 -12.31 -10.68
N TYR A 136 -7.81 -11.55 -9.94
CA TYR A 136 -9.08 -12.09 -9.40
C TYR A 136 -10.11 -12.34 -10.53
N LYS A 137 -10.15 -11.46 -11.52
CA LYS A 137 -11.02 -11.69 -12.69
C LYS A 137 -10.63 -12.95 -13.45
N GLU A 138 -9.34 -13.16 -13.70
CA GLU A 138 -8.83 -14.33 -14.43
C GLU A 138 -8.94 -15.65 -13.62
N LYS A 139 -8.62 -15.61 -12.31
CA LYS A 139 -8.56 -16.84 -11.50
C LYS A 139 -9.90 -17.27 -10.92
N LEU A 140 -10.79 -16.34 -10.59
CA LEU A 140 -12.03 -16.59 -9.86
C LEU A 140 -13.27 -16.00 -10.53
N ASN A 141 -13.13 -15.34 -11.68
CA ASN A 141 -14.17 -14.58 -12.37
C ASN A 141 -14.87 -13.54 -11.47
N VAL A 142 -14.13 -12.97 -10.52
CA VAL A 142 -14.63 -11.95 -9.58
C VAL A 142 -14.16 -10.58 -10.04
N ASP A 143 -15.06 -9.60 -10.03
CA ASP A 143 -14.75 -8.22 -10.43
C ASP A 143 -14.59 -7.30 -9.21
N PHE A 144 -13.71 -6.33 -9.33
CA PHE A 144 -13.37 -5.36 -8.29
C PHE A 144 -13.54 -3.94 -8.81
N GLU A 145 -14.09 -3.07 -7.98
CA GLU A 145 -13.94 -1.63 -8.17
C GLU A 145 -12.50 -1.22 -7.86
N PHE A 146 -11.95 -0.35 -8.70
CA PHE A 146 -10.55 0.06 -8.59
C PHE A 146 -10.43 1.51 -8.13
N PHE A 147 -9.68 1.72 -7.03
CA PHE A 147 -9.34 3.04 -6.51
C PHE A 147 -7.88 3.10 -6.12
N TYR A 148 -7.09 3.95 -6.73
CA TYR A 148 -5.75 4.20 -6.19
C TYR A 148 -5.82 4.66 -4.72
N ALA A 149 -4.89 4.17 -3.90
CA ALA A 149 -4.70 4.72 -2.56
C ALA A 149 -4.07 6.13 -2.67
N PRO A 150 -4.76 7.19 -2.23
CA PRO A 150 -4.27 8.57 -2.39
C PRO A 150 -3.02 8.85 -1.58
N LEU A 151 -2.21 9.80 -2.07
CA LEU A 151 -1.12 10.40 -1.32
C LEU A 151 -1.63 11.60 -0.51
N ASP A 152 -1.32 11.64 0.77
CA ASP A 152 -1.59 12.78 1.63
C ASP A 152 -0.42 13.78 1.56
N ILE A 153 -0.53 14.73 0.64
CA ILE A 153 0.52 15.73 0.41
C ILE A 153 0.65 16.74 1.55
N LYS A 154 -0.41 16.94 2.36
CA LYS A 154 -0.38 17.89 3.49
C LYS A 154 0.63 17.50 4.56
N LYS A 155 0.93 16.20 4.70
CA LYS A 155 1.93 15.72 5.67
C LYS A 155 3.34 16.21 5.38
N PHE A 156 3.66 16.46 4.11
CA PHE A 156 5.00 16.88 3.70
C PHE A 156 5.33 18.32 4.10
N SER A 157 4.32 19.16 4.38
CA SER A 157 4.52 20.54 4.85
C SER A 157 5.21 20.62 6.22
N LYS A 158 5.14 19.53 7.01
CA LYS A 158 5.74 19.44 8.36
C LYS A 158 7.18 18.95 8.33
N LEU A 159 7.70 18.52 7.17
CA LEU A 159 9.07 18.03 7.06
C LEU A 159 10.07 19.17 7.18
N LYS A 160 11.15 18.91 7.89
CA LYS A 160 12.27 19.85 7.99
C LYS A 160 12.89 20.09 6.61
N ASN A 161 13.44 21.28 6.44
CA ASN A 161 14.27 21.54 5.27
C ASN A 161 15.67 20.99 5.54
N ILE A 162 15.98 19.84 4.92
CA ILE A 162 17.28 19.17 5.04
C ILE A 162 18.07 19.42 3.77
N GLU A 163 19.36 19.72 3.94
CA GLU A 163 20.28 19.91 2.83
C GLU A 163 20.38 18.65 1.96
N LYS A 164 20.42 18.86 0.64
CA LYS A 164 20.56 17.81 -0.35
C LYS A 164 21.94 17.14 -0.18
N LYS A 165 21.97 15.83 -0.10
CA LYS A 165 23.21 15.05 -0.01
C LYS A 165 23.53 14.47 -1.39
N GLU A 166 24.66 14.90 -1.92
CA GLU A 166 25.12 14.42 -3.22
C GLU A 166 25.36 12.90 -3.21
N LYS A 167 24.94 12.25 -4.30
CA LYS A 167 25.11 10.80 -4.52
C LYS A 167 24.58 9.92 -3.37
N GLN A 168 23.60 10.41 -2.58
CA GLN A 168 22.97 9.57 -1.59
C GLN A 168 21.87 8.71 -2.24
N VAL A 169 22.00 7.40 -2.11
CA VAL A 169 21.02 6.40 -2.51
C VAL A 169 20.27 5.94 -1.27
N ILE A 170 18.94 5.92 -1.30
CA ILE A 170 18.14 5.54 -0.15
C ILE A 170 17.26 4.34 -0.42
N PHE A 171 17.18 3.45 0.57
CA PHE A 171 16.17 2.41 0.71
C PHE A 171 15.24 2.73 1.87
N ILE A 172 13.92 2.62 1.65
CA ILE A 172 12.91 2.81 2.70
C ILE A 172 11.97 1.62 2.68
N GLY A 173 11.91 0.88 3.79
CA GLY A 173 11.04 -0.29 3.90
C GLY A 173 11.35 -1.16 5.10
N ARG A 174 10.64 -2.28 5.23
CA ARG A 174 10.97 -3.29 6.24
C ARG A 174 12.26 -4.01 5.86
N ASP A 175 13.05 -4.40 6.84
CA ASP A 175 14.14 -5.35 6.62
C ASP A 175 13.54 -6.75 6.49
N SER A 176 13.26 -7.16 5.26
CA SER A 176 12.59 -8.43 4.96
C SER A 176 12.90 -8.90 3.54
N PHE A 177 12.84 -10.20 3.34
CA PHE A 177 13.15 -10.85 2.06
C PHE A 177 12.32 -10.29 0.90
N GLU A 178 11.03 -10.05 1.12
CA GLU A 178 10.14 -9.51 0.09
C GLU A 178 10.51 -8.10 -0.36
N LYS A 179 11.21 -7.32 0.47
CA LYS A 179 11.67 -5.96 0.13
C LYS A 179 13.03 -5.91 -0.56
N GLY A 180 13.74 -7.05 -0.65
CA GLY A 180 14.98 -7.17 -1.42
C GLY A 180 16.15 -6.34 -0.90
N ILE A 181 16.13 -5.91 0.36
CA ILE A 181 17.21 -5.11 0.99
C ILE A 181 18.57 -5.83 0.91
N ASP A 182 18.55 -7.16 0.96
CA ASP A 182 19.73 -8.02 0.85
C ASP A 182 20.41 -7.88 -0.51
N ILE A 183 19.64 -7.62 -1.58
CA ILE A 183 20.18 -7.39 -2.94
C ILE A 183 20.98 -6.09 -2.96
N LEU A 184 20.42 -5.02 -2.37
CA LEU A 184 21.11 -3.72 -2.30
C LEU A 184 22.36 -3.79 -1.41
N LYS A 185 22.30 -4.49 -0.28
CA LYS A 185 23.45 -4.71 0.61
C LYS A 185 24.61 -5.44 -0.08
N LYS A 186 24.33 -6.39 -0.99
CA LYS A 186 25.36 -7.11 -1.75
C LYS A 186 26.20 -6.23 -2.69
N ILE A 187 25.61 -5.14 -3.17
CA ILE A 187 26.25 -4.25 -4.15
C ILE A 187 26.69 -2.92 -3.56
N GLU A 188 26.43 -2.68 -2.27
CA GLU A 188 26.64 -1.38 -1.61
C GLU A 188 28.04 -0.80 -1.84
N THR A 189 29.08 -1.63 -1.71
CA THR A 189 30.48 -1.21 -1.92
C THR A 189 30.84 -0.90 -3.38
N LYS A 190 29.97 -1.27 -4.32
CA LYS A 190 30.17 -1.04 -5.77
C LYS A 190 29.35 0.16 -6.28
N ILE A 191 28.60 0.82 -5.41
CA ILE A 191 27.82 2.01 -5.73
C ILE A 191 28.71 3.25 -5.61
N ASN A 192 28.67 4.10 -6.64
CA ASN A 192 29.43 5.37 -6.69
C ASN A 192 28.77 6.47 -5.83
N GLY A 193 28.31 6.11 -4.63
CA GLY A 193 27.59 6.98 -3.72
C GLY A 193 27.44 6.37 -2.34
N LYS A 194 26.76 7.09 -1.43
CA LYS A 194 26.47 6.61 -0.07
C LYS A 194 25.10 5.97 -0.03
N VAL A 195 25.00 4.72 0.43
CA VAL A 195 23.71 4.06 0.66
C VAL A 195 23.20 4.31 2.07
N VAL A 196 21.91 4.64 2.20
CA VAL A 196 21.22 4.87 3.47
C VAL A 196 20.00 3.97 3.55
N TYR A 197 19.84 3.31 4.69
CA TYR A 197 18.73 2.40 4.96
C TYR A 197 17.80 2.98 6.02
N CYS A 198 16.56 3.26 5.66
CA CYS A 198 15.49 3.62 6.59
C CYS A 198 14.58 2.41 6.83
N THR A 199 14.97 1.56 7.79
CA THR A 199 14.22 0.37 8.19
C THR A 199 13.60 0.57 9.57
N ASN A 200 12.29 0.31 9.70
CA ASN A 200 11.54 0.48 10.97
C ASN A 200 11.65 1.88 11.58
N THR A 201 11.84 2.90 10.76
CA THR A 201 11.96 4.29 11.18
C THR A 201 10.60 4.99 11.21
N LYS A 202 10.49 6.12 11.92
CA LYS A 202 9.34 7.00 11.85
C LYS A 202 9.22 7.59 10.45
N TRP A 203 7.98 7.86 10.02
CA TRP A 203 7.70 8.38 8.68
C TRP A 203 8.43 9.70 8.41
N ASP A 204 8.39 10.65 9.36
CA ASP A 204 9.04 11.95 9.21
C ASP A 204 10.54 11.80 8.95
N TYR A 205 11.23 10.99 9.74
CA TYR A 205 12.65 10.71 9.57
C TYR A 205 12.96 10.08 8.21
N ALA A 206 12.14 9.10 7.77
CA ALA A 206 12.32 8.47 6.47
C ALA A 206 12.12 9.46 5.32
N MET A 207 11.10 10.32 5.39
CA MET A 207 10.81 11.31 4.35
C MET A 207 11.82 12.45 4.31
N GLU A 208 12.34 12.86 5.46
CA GLU A 208 13.44 13.83 5.56
C GLU A 208 14.71 13.30 4.90
N ASN A 209 15.06 12.04 5.15
CA ASN A 209 16.19 11.39 4.47
C ASN A 209 15.92 11.17 2.98
N LEU A 210 14.69 10.84 2.59
CA LEU A 210 14.30 10.73 1.18
C LEU A 210 14.47 12.08 0.46
N LYS A 211 13.98 13.16 1.06
CA LYS A 211 14.11 14.52 0.52
C LYS A 211 15.58 14.93 0.34
N ALA A 212 16.45 14.50 1.26
CA ALA A 212 17.88 14.74 1.18
C ALA A 212 18.60 13.86 0.14
N SER A 213 18.01 12.75 -0.31
CA SER A 213 18.68 11.76 -1.16
C SER A 213 18.61 12.10 -2.64
N THR A 214 19.51 11.51 -3.41
CA THR A 214 19.61 11.67 -4.87
C THR A 214 18.72 10.66 -5.60
N ILE A 215 18.62 9.40 -5.12
CA ILE A 215 17.88 8.30 -5.76
C ILE A 215 17.18 7.47 -4.69
N LEU A 216 15.91 7.11 -4.91
CA LEU A 216 15.23 6.03 -4.18
C LEU A 216 15.42 4.70 -4.92
N VAL A 217 15.76 3.65 -4.17
CA VAL A 217 15.84 2.28 -4.68
C VAL A 217 14.78 1.41 -4.02
N VAL A 218 13.98 0.69 -4.84
CA VAL A 218 12.92 -0.22 -4.42
C VAL A 218 13.18 -1.61 -5.04
N PRO A 219 14.10 -2.42 -4.49
CA PRO A 219 14.55 -3.68 -5.08
C PRO A 219 13.65 -4.87 -4.69
N SER A 220 12.36 -4.62 -4.50
CA SER A 220 11.40 -5.57 -3.96
C SER A 220 11.24 -6.82 -4.83
N ARG A 221 11.02 -7.98 -4.19
CA ARG A 221 10.62 -9.23 -4.85
C ARG A 221 9.12 -9.36 -4.98
N MET A 222 8.39 -8.70 -4.06
CA MET A 222 6.92 -8.71 -4.03
C MET A 222 6.40 -7.36 -3.54
N GLU A 223 5.46 -6.80 -4.28
CA GLU A 223 4.74 -5.57 -3.91
C GLU A 223 3.29 -5.60 -4.40
N SER A 224 2.41 -4.91 -3.66
CA SER A 224 1.14 -4.49 -4.23
C SER A 224 1.31 -3.10 -4.86
N ILE A 225 1.05 -2.04 -4.11
CA ILE A 225 1.28 -0.65 -4.54
C ILE A 225 2.14 0.05 -3.47
N PRO A 226 3.46 0.19 -3.68
CA PRO A 226 4.35 0.76 -2.66
C PRO A 226 4.15 2.27 -2.50
N GLN A 227 3.78 2.70 -1.28
CA GLN A 227 3.54 4.11 -0.97
C GLN A 227 4.79 4.96 -1.17
N VAL A 228 5.96 4.42 -0.85
CA VAL A 228 7.25 5.14 -0.95
C VAL A 228 7.55 5.65 -2.36
N ILE A 229 7.05 4.98 -3.40
CA ILE A 229 7.18 5.45 -4.79
C ILE A 229 6.39 6.75 -4.99
N LYS A 230 5.15 6.82 -4.49
CA LYS A 230 4.34 8.05 -4.58
C LYS A 230 4.95 9.19 -3.75
N GLU A 231 5.52 8.85 -2.59
CA GLU A 231 6.22 9.79 -1.71
C GLU A 231 7.47 10.36 -2.39
N ALA A 232 8.25 9.51 -3.06
CA ALA A 232 9.43 9.93 -3.82
C ALA A 232 9.06 10.77 -5.04
N PHE A 233 8.02 10.44 -5.76
CA PHE A 233 7.50 11.23 -6.86
C PHE A 233 7.13 12.65 -6.39
N TYR A 234 6.39 12.75 -5.28
CA TYR A 234 6.02 14.04 -4.71
C TYR A 234 7.22 14.88 -4.29
N LEU A 235 8.26 14.25 -3.75
CA LEU A 235 9.51 14.90 -3.34
C LEU A 235 10.48 15.15 -4.52
N LYS A 236 10.08 14.81 -5.76
CA LYS A 236 10.93 14.90 -6.96
C LYS A 236 12.24 14.12 -6.81
N ILE A 237 12.16 12.89 -6.27
CA ILE A 237 13.29 11.99 -6.17
C ILE A 237 13.14 10.91 -7.26
N PRO A 238 14.13 10.77 -8.16
CA PRO A 238 14.12 9.74 -9.19
C PRO A 238 14.18 8.35 -8.55
N ILE A 239 13.57 7.36 -9.21
CA ILE A 239 13.35 6.03 -8.65
C ILE A 239 13.92 4.96 -9.56
N ILE A 240 14.62 3.99 -8.97
CA ILE A 240 14.93 2.71 -9.58
C ILE A 240 14.17 1.65 -8.80
N ALA A 241 13.34 0.86 -9.49
CA ALA A 241 12.51 -0.16 -8.86
C ALA A 241 12.44 -1.43 -9.69
N THR A 242 12.17 -2.55 -9.04
CA THR A 242 11.95 -3.82 -9.72
C THR A 242 10.57 -3.86 -10.41
N ASN A 243 10.51 -4.52 -11.56
CA ASN A 243 9.27 -4.74 -12.32
C ASN A 243 8.46 -5.90 -11.71
N VAL A 244 7.89 -5.70 -10.51
CA VAL A 244 7.09 -6.71 -9.80
C VAL A 244 5.78 -6.13 -9.27
N GLY A 245 4.75 -6.97 -9.21
CA GLY A 245 3.45 -6.62 -8.66
C GLY A 245 2.88 -5.34 -9.27
N GLY A 246 2.41 -4.41 -8.43
CA GLY A 246 1.83 -3.14 -8.86
C GLY A 246 2.84 -2.01 -9.08
N ILE A 247 4.16 -2.24 -8.98
CA ILE A 247 5.17 -1.21 -9.28
C ILE A 247 5.01 -0.65 -10.71
N PRO A 248 4.80 -1.48 -11.76
CA PRO A 248 4.56 -0.97 -13.12
C PRO A 248 3.27 -0.17 -13.31
N GLU A 249 2.37 -0.20 -12.33
CA GLU A 249 1.18 0.67 -12.35
C GLU A 249 1.53 2.12 -11.98
N LEU A 250 2.62 2.33 -11.24
CA LEU A 250 3.10 3.64 -10.82
C LEU A 250 4.23 4.16 -11.71
N ILE A 251 5.13 3.27 -12.15
CA ILE A 251 6.32 3.63 -12.91
C ILE A 251 6.16 3.21 -14.37
N THR A 252 6.26 4.17 -15.26
CA THR A 252 6.50 3.93 -16.70
C THR A 252 7.99 3.98 -16.93
N ASN A 253 8.59 2.85 -17.39
CA ASN A 253 10.03 2.74 -17.57
C ASN A 253 10.61 3.85 -18.44
N ASP A 254 11.76 4.39 -18.05
CA ASP A 254 12.48 5.50 -18.67
C ASP A 254 11.67 6.80 -18.86
N LYS A 255 10.45 6.87 -18.30
CA LYS A 255 9.61 8.07 -18.34
C LYS A 255 9.41 8.68 -16.94
N THR A 256 9.00 7.89 -15.96
CA THR A 256 8.76 8.33 -14.57
C THR A 256 9.70 7.69 -13.56
N GLY A 257 10.49 6.71 -13.98
CA GLY A 257 11.47 5.98 -13.19
C GLY A 257 12.12 4.89 -14.02
N ILE A 258 13.03 4.11 -13.45
CA ILE A 258 13.68 2.99 -14.08
C ILE A 258 13.13 1.69 -13.51
N LEU A 259 12.64 0.80 -14.38
CA LEU A 259 12.21 -0.55 -14.02
C LEU A 259 13.29 -1.56 -14.38
N ILE A 260 13.66 -2.41 -13.42
CA ILE A 260 14.66 -3.46 -13.58
C ILE A 260 14.05 -4.84 -13.27
N PRO A 261 14.63 -5.95 -13.78
CA PRO A 261 14.27 -7.29 -13.35
C PRO A 261 14.47 -7.49 -11.83
N PRO A 262 13.63 -8.28 -11.15
CA PRO A 262 13.86 -8.65 -9.75
C PRO A 262 15.05 -9.62 -9.63
N ASN A 263 15.69 -9.62 -8.46
CA ASN A 263 16.82 -10.50 -8.12
C ASN A 263 18.07 -10.35 -8.99
N ASP A 264 18.27 -9.22 -9.63
CA ASP A 264 19.44 -8.93 -10.44
C ASP A 264 20.28 -7.81 -9.79
N PRO A 265 21.29 -8.17 -8.98
CA PRO A 265 22.16 -7.18 -8.33
C PRO A 265 23.05 -6.42 -9.32
N GLU A 266 23.43 -7.02 -10.46
CA GLU A 266 24.30 -6.38 -11.43
C GLU A 266 23.54 -5.26 -12.20
N ILE A 267 22.36 -5.56 -12.70
CA ILE A 267 21.52 -4.55 -13.35
C ILE A 267 21.15 -3.44 -12.36
N LEU A 268 20.86 -3.79 -11.09
CA LEU A 268 20.58 -2.78 -10.06
C LEU A 268 21.76 -1.85 -9.84
N GLN A 269 22.99 -2.40 -9.70
CA GLN A 269 24.23 -1.63 -9.52
C GLN A 269 24.47 -0.68 -10.70
N ASN A 270 24.42 -1.21 -11.93
CA ASN A 270 24.66 -0.43 -13.14
C ASN A 270 23.64 0.71 -13.27
N SER A 271 22.35 0.42 -13.11
CA SER A 271 21.28 1.42 -13.16
C SER A 271 21.47 2.53 -12.12
N ILE A 272 21.90 2.20 -10.89
CA ILE A 272 22.19 3.19 -9.85
C ILE A 272 23.35 4.09 -10.27
N ASN A 273 24.47 3.50 -10.70
CA ASN A 273 25.69 4.24 -11.05
C ASN A 273 25.47 5.14 -12.28
N GLU A 274 24.75 4.65 -13.30
CA GLU A 274 24.37 5.42 -14.49
C GLU A 274 23.47 6.61 -14.10
N LEU A 275 22.45 6.39 -13.27
CA LEU A 275 21.53 7.46 -12.88
C LEU A 275 22.20 8.48 -11.94
N LEU A 276 23.19 8.07 -11.13
CA LEU A 276 24.01 8.98 -10.32
C LEU A 276 24.93 9.86 -11.17
N ALA A 277 25.33 9.40 -12.35
CA ALA A 277 26.15 10.14 -13.29
C ALA A 277 25.35 11.05 -14.22
N ASP A 278 24.07 10.73 -14.49
CA ASP A 278 23.20 11.48 -15.42
C ASP A 278 22.19 12.37 -14.68
N ASN A 279 22.62 13.54 -14.28
CA ASN A 279 21.78 14.53 -13.63
C ASN A 279 20.60 15.02 -14.52
N LYS A 280 20.76 14.99 -15.86
CA LYS A 280 19.70 15.43 -16.77
C LYS A 280 18.58 14.38 -16.79
N LYS A 281 18.90 13.10 -16.96
CA LYS A 281 17.94 12.01 -16.91
C LYS A 281 17.25 11.97 -15.55
N SER A 282 18.02 12.06 -14.45
CA SER A 282 17.48 12.13 -13.07
C SER A 282 16.42 13.19 -12.90
N LYS A 283 16.66 14.43 -13.34
CA LYS A 283 15.71 15.54 -13.25
C LYS A 283 14.46 15.30 -14.11
N ILE A 284 14.60 14.74 -15.30
CA ILE A 284 13.45 14.44 -16.18
C ILE A 284 12.54 13.40 -15.52
N LEU A 285 13.10 12.28 -15.05
CA LEU A 285 12.35 11.22 -14.39
C LEU A 285 11.62 11.73 -13.13
N ALA A 286 12.31 12.52 -12.31
CA ALA A 286 11.77 13.09 -11.09
C ALA A 286 10.61 14.06 -11.35
N ASN A 287 10.72 14.93 -12.35
CA ASN A 287 9.64 15.86 -12.71
C ASN A 287 8.43 15.14 -13.30
N ASN A 288 8.66 14.17 -14.19
CA ASN A 288 7.57 13.38 -14.76
C ASN A 288 6.83 12.56 -13.68
N GLY A 289 7.57 11.99 -12.69
CA GLY A 289 6.98 11.32 -11.55
C GLY A 289 6.14 12.27 -10.68
N TYR A 290 6.62 13.47 -10.43
CA TYR A 290 5.90 14.50 -9.70
C TYR A 290 4.58 14.87 -10.41
N GLU A 291 4.62 15.17 -11.71
CA GLU A 291 3.42 15.46 -12.50
C GLU A 291 2.43 14.29 -12.47
N PHE A 292 2.92 13.07 -12.56
CA PHE A 292 2.07 11.89 -12.47
C PHE A 292 1.34 11.81 -11.13
N VAL A 293 2.04 12.00 -10.00
CA VAL A 293 1.41 11.87 -8.68
C VAL A 293 0.43 13.01 -8.39
N ILE A 294 0.78 14.25 -8.77
CA ILE A 294 -0.09 15.41 -8.52
C ILE A 294 -1.38 15.32 -9.33
N ASN A 295 -1.30 14.89 -10.59
CA ASN A 295 -2.45 14.84 -11.47
C ASN A 295 -3.31 13.59 -11.30
N ASN A 296 -2.85 12.55 -10.58
CA ASN A 296 -3.57 11.28 -10.53
C ASN A 296 -3.78 10.70 -9.13
N LEU A 297 -2.93 11.02 -8.15
CA LEU A 297 -2.86 10.24 -6.91
C LEU A 297 -3.03 11.05 -5.62
N THR A 298 -3.40 12.32 -5.70
CA THR A 298 -3.66 13.14 -4.50
C THR A 298 -5.11 12.99 -4.01
N TRP A 299 -5.38 13.42 -2.77
CA TRP A 299 -6.73 13.41 -2.23
C TRP A 299 -7.67 14.33 -3.00
N GLU A 300 -7.19 15.45 -3.50
CA GLU A 300 -7.96 16.41 -4.29
C GLU A 300 -8.54 15.76 -5.56
N ILE A 301 -7.78 14.85 -6.17
CA ILE A 301 -8.19 14.12 -7.39
C ILE A 301 -9.06 12.91 -7.08
N LEU A 302 -8.75 12.20 -5.99
CA LEU A 302 -9.35 10.87 -5.75
C LEU A 302 -10.54 10.91 -4.77
N LEU A 303 -10.62 11.89 -3.85
CA LEU A 303 -11.72 11.98 -2.88
C LEU A 303 -13.10 11.99 -3.54
N PRO A 304 -13.37 12.75 -4.63
CA PRO A 304 -14.67 12.71 -5.28
C PRO A 304 -15.09 11.30 -5.74
N LYS A 305 -14.12 10.47 -6.19
CA LYS A 305 -14.39 9.10 -6.60
C LYS A 305 -14.77 8.21 -5.43
N TYR A 306 -14.09 8.38 -4.28
CA TYR A 306 -14.43 7.67 -3.05
C TYR A 306 -15.83 8.07 -2.54
N VAL A 307 -16.12 9.37 -2.50
CA VAL A 307 -17.44 9.88 -2.07
C VAL A 307 -18.53 9.30 -2.95
N LYS A 308 -18.41 9.46 -4.27
CA LYS A 308 -19.39 8.93 -5.22
C LYS A 308 -19.62 7.43 -5.05
N PHE A 309 -18.56 6.64 -4.87
CA PHE A 309 -18.67 5.20 -4.65
C PHE A 309 -19.54 4.85 -3.43
N TYR A 310 -19.36 5.54 -2.30
CA TYR A 310 -20.15 5.28 -1.10
C TYR A 310 -21.60 5.77 -1.25
N GLU A 311 -21.82 6.90 -1.91
CA GLU A 311 -23.16 7.43 -2.20
C GLU A 311 -23.96 6.51 -3.14
N ASP A 312 -23.36 6.10 -4.25
CA ASP A 312 -23.96 5.18 -5.22
C ASP A 312 -24.33 3.84 -4.56
N LEU A 313 -23.45 3.36 -3.67
CA LEU A 313 -23.67 2.08 -2.97
C LEU A 313 -24.86 2.10 -2.01
N VAL A 314 -25.12 3.21 -1.34
CA VAL A 314 -26.28 3.32 -0.42
C VAL A 314 -27.58 3.48 -1.19
N ASN A 315 -27.54 4.09 -2.37
CA ASN A 315 -28.69 4.34 -3.23
C ASN A 315 -29.06 3.17 -4.14
N SER A 316 -28.19 2.15 -4.27
CA SER A 316 -28.41 0.91 -4.99
C SER A 316 -29.06 -0.18 -4.13
#